data_b12d3ff1a1f8ebc23b1c35efa300fff2
#
_entry.id   b12d3ff1a1f8ebc23b1c35efa300fff2
#
_cell.length_a   1.000
_cell.length_b   1.000
_cell.length_c   1.000
_cell.angle_alpha   90.00
_cell.angle_beta   90.00
_cell.angle_gamma   90.00
#
_symmetry.space_group_name_H-M   'P 1'
#
loop_
_entity.id
_entity.type
_entity.pdbx_description
1 polymer ?
#
loop_
_entity_poly.entity_id
_entity_poly.type
_entity_poly.pdbx_seq_one_letter_code
_entity_poly.pdbx_strand_id
1 'polypeptide(L)'
;MMLLTLSLTLTGSSASSQNVKNEVRDGYRIERIVPERLPDLNIPRSGHHTVFVNGELTVMGGHTTAFVPTPTLEYYSDGAWHVVQMAYSHDAGLLVPMSNGKLLIGGGFEKPLGIGQLHSTEVYDPLTHSFSEFGCLDVRRASACGVELSEGRVLITGNWFHRDTMEIYDGKGHYSSVKAVTIPLFNPYVFRSAKDNAVIFGIGGTKGDTLHINSVDQLKGNAFRPALFETWQPLKIHEAHQSTDYEVGDTTIDDYSYLFPMTDSTGQVAIGICRNGDFSLLPTAGPIPMKGPDGKEIRYLSLIVDKPRQRAYLRGDDRRSEAETWEGANIVRRHYLLRIDYAQALQGKGKAPLTLYYTDKMDVGGFDNPTVTPNGDVVLAGGKYRDNYTPLSTVYVFRLGDAPVESASVGSGLWQWILVALLVLFTIGLACWLIYSRRQKPTPAAVVEEENDIQQKVALMKRVCQLMDEQKLYLNSDLKIQDVASQLGVHPNVVSAAINSQGNSFNQFVNDYRIEYAKRLLLEVPDKKVSSIYYEVGFGHEQTFFRAFKARIGMTPSEWKKQESTDKM
;
A
#
# COMPACT_ATOMS: atom_id res chain seq x y z
N MET A 1 4.72 -12.99 -34.59
CA MET A 1 3.82 -11.88 -34.25
C MET A 1 4.66 -10.97 -33.36
N MET A 2 5.01 -9.82 -33.92
CA MET A 2 5.99 -8.89 -33.37
C MET A 2 5.44 -8.30 -32.07
N LEU A 3 6.12 -8.52 -30.96
CA LEU A 3 5.95 -7.70 -29.77
C LEU A 3 6.51 -6.31 -30.10
N LEU A 4 5.63 -5.41 -30.47
CA LEU A 4 5.94 -3.99 -30.45
C LEU A 4 5.91 -3.58 -28.97
N THR A 5 7.10 -3.45 -28.39
CA THR A 5 7.29 -2.59 -27.24
C THR A 5 7.01 -1.18 -27.71
N LEU A 6 5.79 -0.70 -27.51
CA LEU A 6 5.50 0.72 -27.63
C LEU A 6 6.19 1.41 -26.46
N SER A 7 7.41 1.88 -26.68
CA SER A 7 7.98 2.93 -25.87
C SER A 7 7.08 4.16 -26.04
N LEU A 8 6.51 4.65 -24.96
CA LEU A 8 5.88 5.97 -24.91
C LEU A 8 6.93 7.02 -25.24
N THR A 9 7.16 7.27 -26.51
CA THR A 9 7.79 8.48 -26.97
C THR A 9 6.72 9.55 -27.02
N LEU A 10 6.48 10.19 -25.88
CA LEU A 10 5.86 11.50 -25.86
C LEU A 10 6.81 12.45 -26.63
N THR A 11 6.51 12.70 -27.88
CA THR A 11 7.16 13.76 -28.66
C THR A 11 6.74 15.10 -28.09
N GLY A 12 7.37 15.47 -26.99
CA GLY A 12 7.32 16.82 -26.45
C GLY A 12 8.27 17.70 -27.25
N SER A 13 7.77 18.75 -27.85
CA SER A 13 8.57 19.84 -28.40
C SER A 13 9.59 20.30 -27.37
N SER A 14 10.86 20.36 -27.75
CA SER A 14 11.96 20.90 -26.96
C SER A 14 11.63 22.32 -26.52
N ALA A 15 11.16 22.47 -25.27
CA ALA A 15 11.10 23.76 -24.61
C ALA A 15 12.53 24.22 -24.38
N SER A 16 12.89 25.37 -24.94
CA SER A 16 14.16 26.04 -24.81
C SER A 16 14.58 26.11 -23.34
N SER A 17 15.77 25.62 -23.03
CA SER A 17 16.43 25.79 -21.74
C SER A 17 16.61 27.29 -21.45
N GLN A 18 15.71 27.85 -20.64
CA GLN A 18 15.95 29.13 -20.03
C GLN A 18 17.09 28.99 -19.02
N ASN A 19 18.08 29.85 -19.09
CA ASN A 19 19.24 29.94 -18.19
C ASN A 19 18.83 29.93 -16.73
N VAL A 20 18.83 28.74 -16.12
CA VAL A 20 18.68 28.56 -14.68
C VAL A 20 20.04 28.85 -14.06
N LYS A 21 20.15 29.88 -13.23
CA LYS A 21 21.34 30.11 -12.41
C LYS A 21 21.45 28.91 -11.45
N ASN A 22 22.39 28.00 -11.74
CA ASN A 22 22.75 26.93 -10.81
C ASN A 22 23.44 27.57 -9.61
N GLU A 23 22.73 27.69 -8.52
CA GLU A 23 23.27 28.16 -7.25
C GLU A 23 23.76 26.95 -6.44
N VAL A 24 24.99 27.01 -5.95
CA VAL A 24 25.53 26.01 -5.01
C VAL A 24 25.58 26.66 -3.64
N ARG A 25 24.89 26.06 -2.67
CA ARG A 25 24.82 26.53 -1.29
C ARG A 25 25.06 25.34 -0.36
N ASP A 26 25.95 25.50 0.62
CA ASP A 26 26.18 24.51 1.70
C ASP A 26 26.40 23.06 1.23
N GLY A 27 26.98 22.87 0.03
CA GLY A 27 27.28 21.55 -0.53
C GLY A 27 26.16 20.90 -1.35
N TYR A 28 25.08 21.62 -1.66
CA TYR A 28 24.02 21.16 -2.56
C TYR A 28 23.73 22.16 -3.68
N ARG A 29 23.17 21.67 -4.79
CA ARG A 29 22.69 22.49 -5.90
C ARG A 29 21.25 22.91 -5.67
N ILE A 30 20.87 24.08 -6.17
CA ILE A 30 19.50 24.57 -6.17
C ILE A 30 19.07 24.84 -7.61
N GLU A 31 17.98 24.22 -8.03
CA GLU A 31 17.48 24.31 -9.40
C GLU A 31 15.97 24.54 -9.41
N ARG A 32 15.51 25.49 -10.23
CA ARG A 32 14.08 25.70 -10.46
C ARG A 32 13.58 24.67 -11.47
N ILE A 33 12.45 24.04 -11.18
CA ILE A 33 11.77 23.10 -12.08
C ILE A 33 10.34 23.55 -12.35
N VAL A 34 9.89 23.40 -13.60
CA VAL A 34 8.50 23.60 -13.99
C VAL A 34 7.93 22.22 -14.32
N PRO A 35 7.03 21.67 -13.50
CA PRO A 35 6.44 20.37 -13.78
C PRO A 35 5.48 20.45 -14.96
N GLU A 36 5.43 19.38 -15.72
CA GLU A 36 4.43 19.17 -16.77
C GLU A 36 3.10 18.76 -16.14
N ARG A 37 1.99 19.29 -16.63
CA ARG A 37 0.65 18.87 -16.22
C ARG A 37 0.13 17.81 -17.18
N LEU A 38 -0.24 16.64 -16.67
CA LEU A 38 -1.01 15.64 -17.39
C LEU A 38 -2.51 15.95 -17.34
N PRO A 39 -3.34 15.27 -18.16
CA PRO A 39 -4.78 15.30 -17.99
C PRO A 39 -5.18 14.98 -16.54
N ASP A 40 -6.20 15.66 -16.07
CA ASP A 40 -6.74 15.48 -14.73
C ASP A 40 -7.34 14.08 -14.56
N LEU A 41 -7.26 13.53 -13.35
CA LEU A 41 -8.02 12.32 -12.97
C LEU A 41 -9.51 12.51 -13.25
N ASN A 42 -10.21 11.46 -13.65
CA ASN A 42 -11.66 11.50 -13.77
C ASN A 42 -12.36 11.74 -12.42
N ILE A 43 -11.75 11.26 -11.34
CA ILE A 43 -12.29 11.33 -10.00
C ILE A 43 -11.28 12.03 -9.09
N PRO A 44 -11.60 13.26 -8.59
CA PRO A 44 -10.78 13.93 -7.59
C PRO A 44 -10.67 13.07 -6.33
N ARG A 45 -9.46 12.83 -5.84
CA ARG A 45 -9.25 11.92 -4.70
C ARG A 45 -8.08 12.31 -3.81
N SER A 46 -8.18 11.91 -2.55
CA SER A 46 -7.14 12.01 -1.54
C SER A 46 -7.10 10.72 -0.69
N GLY A 47 -6.01 10.46 0.02
CA GLY A 47 -5.86 9.22 0.79
C GLY A 47 -5.80 7.96 -0.10
N HIS A 48 -5.38 8.14 -1.33
CA HIS A 48 -5.26 7.11 -2.37
C HIS A 48 -3.82 6.62 -2.48
N HIS A 49 -3.61 5.57 -3.26
CA HIS A 49 -2.28 5.11 -3.67
C HIS A 49 -1.98 5.49 -5.10
N THR A 50 -0.73 5.89 -5.36
CA THR A 50 -0.21 6.13 -6.70
C THR A 50 0.99 5.23 -6.93
N VAL A 51 0.95 4.42 -7.97
CA VAL A 51 2.02 3.49 -8.33
C VAL A 51 2.24 3.49 -9.84
N PHE A 52 3.47 3.14 -10.24
CA PHE A 52 3.76 2.85 -11.64
C PHE A 52 3.93 1.34 -11.78
N VAL A 53 3.02 0.69 -12.47
CA VAL A 53 2.99 -0.77 -12.61
C VAL A 53 2.67 -1.16 -14.05
N ASN A 54 3.34 -2.19 -14.56
CA ASN A 54 3.18 -2.68 -15.94
C ASN A 54 3.29 -1.60 -17.03
N GLY A 55 4.08 -0.55 -16.79
CA GLY A 55 4.25 0.54 -17.76
C GLY A 55 3.20 1.65 -17.66
N GLU A 56 2.27 1.60 -16.73
CA GLU A 56 1.17 2.53 -16.57
C GLU A 56 1.16 3.20 -15.20
N LEU A 57 0.84 4.50 -15.19
CA LEU A 57 0.58 5.23 -13.96
C LEU A 57 -0.82 4.85 -13.46
N THR A 58 -0.89 4.32 -12.25
CA THR A 58 -2.11 3.81 -11.65
C THR A 58 -2.39 4.50 -10.32
N VAL A 59 -3.63 4.94 -10.13
CA VAL A 59 -4.11 5.62 -8.93
C VAL A 59 -5.34 4.89 -8.40
N MET A 60 -5.36 4.51 -7.11
CA MET A 60 -6.44 3.66 -6.60
C MET A 60 -6.89 3.99 -5.19
N GLY A 61 -8.19 3.78 -4.95
CA GLY A 61 -8.83 3.99 -3.66
C GLY A 61 -8.92 5.47 -3.26
N GLY A 62 -8.85 5.72 -1.97
CA GLY A 62 -9.01 7.04 -1.39
C GLY A 62 -10.44 7.51 -1.27
N HIS A 63 -10.59 8.79 -1.03
CA HIS A 63 -11.90 9.42 -0.85
C HIS A 63 -12.05 10.70 -1.71
N THR A 64 -13.28 11.02 -2.03
CA THR A 64 -13.72 12.24 -2.69
C THR A 64 -14.14 13.29 -1.66
N THR A 65 -14.86 14.33 -2.09
CA THR A 65 -15.40 15.38 -1.21
C THR A 65 -16.18 14.80 -0.03
N ALA A 66 -16.08 15.46 1.12
CA ALA A 66 -16.67 15.01 2.39
C ALA A 66 -16.20 13.64 2.88
N PHE A 67 -14.97 13.25 2.51
CA PHE A 67 -14.39 11.96 2.87
C PHE A 67 -15.24 10.76 2.42
N VAL A 68 -15.90 10.86 1.28
CA VAL A 68 -16.67 9.76 0.71
C VAL A 68 -15.71 8.79 0.01
N PRO A 69 -15.51 7.56 0.51
CA PRO A 69 -14.62 6.60 -0.10
C PRO A 69 -15.01 6.27 -1.53
N THR A 70 -14.02 6.11 -2.42
CA THR A 70 -14.27 5.78 -3.82
C THR A 70 -13.76 4.37 -4.15
N PRO A 71 -14.66 3.45 -4.59
CA PRO A 71 -14.27 2.10 -4.97
C PRO A 71 -13.78 2.07 -6.43
N THR A 72 -12.79 2.90 -6.76
CA THR A 72 -12.28 3.01 -8.13
C THR A 72 -10.77 3.04 -8.17
N LEU A 73 -10.25 2.45 -9.24
CA LEU A 73 -8.88 2.59 -9.70
C LEU A 73 -8.91 3.36 -11.02
N GLU A 74 -7.93 4.20 -11.26
CA GLU A 74 -7.69 4.82 -12.56
C GLU A 74 -6.28 4.50 -13.03
N TYR A 75 -6.11 4.14 -14.30
CA TYR A 75 -4.79 4.00 -14.93
C TYR A 75 -4.69 4.90 -16.16
N TYR A 76 -3.49 5.40 -16.40
CA TYR A 76 -3.21 6.31 -17.51
C TYR A 76 -2.61 5.56 -18.68
N SER A 77 -3.32 5.52 -19.79
CA SER A 77 -2.90 4.89 -21.05
C SER A 77 -3.42 5.68 -22.25
N ASP A 78 -2.67 5.69 -23.34
CA ASP A 78 -3.04 6.36 -24.59
C ASP A 78 -3.47 7.84 -24.44
N GLY A 79 -2.88 8.54 -23.47
CA GLY A 79 -3.14 9.95 -23.22
C GLY A 79 -4.41 10.26 -22.42
N ALA A 80 -5.06 9.24 -21.86
CA ALA A 80 -6.29 9.38 -21.08
C ALA A 80 -6.28 8.52 -19.81
N TRP A 81 -7.13 8.89 -18.86
CA TRP A 81 -7.40 8.09 -17.65
C TRP A 81 -8.57 7.14 -17.89
N HIS A 82 -8.37 5.88 -17.53
CA HIS A 82 -9.37 4.81 -17.62
C HIS A 82 -9.77 4.38 -16.22
N VAL A 83 -11.08 4.30 -15.97
CA VAL A 83 -11.62 3.94 -14.65
C VAL A 83 -11.95 2.45 -14.59
N VAL A 84 -11.47 1.77 -13.55
CA VAL A 84 -11.81 0.39 -13.22
C VAL A 84 -12.54 0.37 -11.88
N GLN A 85 -13.63 -0.39 -11.81
CA GLN A 85 -14.42 -0.52 -10.61
C GLN A 85 -13.81 -1.59 -9.69
N MET A 86 -13.61 -1.24 -8.42
CA MET A 86 -13.22 -2.13 -7.33
C MET A 86 -14.48 -2.66 -6.63
N ALA A 87 -14.40 -3.80 -5.97
CA ALA A 87 -15.50 -4.29 -5.15
C ALA A 87 -15.65 -3.49 -3.85
N TYR A 88 -14.54 -2.98 -3.33
CA TYR A 88 -14.51 -2.22 -2.07
C TYR A 88 -13.75 -0.90 -2.25
N SER A 89 -14.01 0.06 -1.36
CA SER A 89 -13.46 1.42 -1.50
C SER A 89 -11.99 1.56 -1.11
N HIS A 90 -11.53 0.79 -0.15
CA HIS A 90 -10.14 0.82 0.35
C HIS A 90 -9.56 2.22 0.61
N ASP A 91 -10.39 3.16 1.13
CA ASP A 91 -9.90 4.48 1.55
C ASP A 91 -8.91 4.34 2.70
N ALA A 92 -7.71 4.83 2.56
CA ALA A 92 -6.60 4.56 3.47
C ALA A 92 -6.36 3.04 3.70
N GLY A 93 -6.57 2.24 2.68
CA GLY A 93 -6.25 0.81 2.69
C GLY A 93 -4.75 0.57 2.58
N LEU A 94 -4.34 -0.67 2.75
CA LEU A 94 -2.97 -1.08 2.41
C LEU A 94 -2.83 -1.34 0.92
N LEU A 95 -1.64 -1.09 0.38
CA LEU A 95 -1.22 -1.51 -0.96
C LEU A 95 0.14 -2.19 -0.86
N VAL A 96 0.25 -3.38 -1.44
CA VAL A 96 1.52 -4.11 -1.51
C VAL A 96 1.77 -4.56 -2.95
N PRO A 97 2.75 -3.96 -3.63
CA PRO A 97 3.24 -4.50 -4.89
C PRO A 97 3.85 -5.88 -4.68
N MET A 98 3.45 -6.84 -5.49
CA MET A 98 3.89 -8.23 -5.38
C MET A 98 4.89 -8.58 -6.50
N SER A 99 5.80 -9.49 -6.22
CA SER A 99 6.84 -9.92 -7.16
C SER A 99 6.29 -10.58 -8.44
N ASN A 100 5.04 -11.06 -8.40
CA ASN A 100 4.32 -11.56 -9.57
C ASN A 100 3.72 -10.46 -10.48
N GLY A 101 3.99 -9.18 -10.17
CA GLY A 101 3.50 -8.02 -10.92
C GLY A 101 2.08 -7.58 -10.57
N LYS A 102 1.41 -8.25 -9.64
CA LYS A 102 0.07 -7.88 -9.14
C LYS A 102 0.17 -6.95 -7.93
N LEU A 103 -0.95 -6.32 -7.58
CA LEU A 103 -1.07 -5.45 -6.43
C LEU A 103 -2.09 -6.04 -5.45
N LEU A 104 -1.67 -6.33 -4.22
CA LEU A 104 -2.58 -6.68 -3.13
C LEU A 104 -3.08 -5.38 -2.48
N ILE A 105 -4.38 -5.23 -2.40
CA ILE A 105 -5.06 -4.09 -1.80
C ILE A 105 -5.96 -4.61 -0.68
N GLY A 106 -6.02 -3.92 0.47
CA GLY A 106 -6.87 -4.43 1.54
C GLY A 106 -7.18 -3.44 2.64
N GLY A 107 -8.20 -3.74 3.43
CA GLY A 107 -8.66 -2.89 4.52
C GLY A 107 -9.14 -1.53 4.02
N GLY A 108 -8.91 -0.50 4.79
CA GLY A 108 -9.39 0.86 4.52
C GLY A 108 -10.73 1.15 5.16
N PHE A 109 -11.28 2.33 4.86
CA PHE A 109 -12.58 2.76 5.33
C PHE A 109 -13.65 2.57 4.26
N GLU A 110 -14.84 2.14 4.68
CA GLU A 110 -16.01 1.93 3.82
C GLU A 110 -16.92 3.16 3.75
N LYS A 111 -16.99 3.92 4.84
CA LYS A 111 -17.94 5.03 5.02
C LYS A 111 -17.20 6.35 5.18
N PRO A 112 -17.88 7.48 4.90
CA PRO A 112 -17.31 8.80 5.10
C PRO A 112 -16.77 9.02 6.52
N LEU A 113 -15.84 9.94 6.65
CA LEU A 113 -15.23 10.37 7.92
C LEU A 113 -14.44 9.25 8.65
N GLY A 114 -13.89 8.29 7.91
CA GLY A 114 -13.07 7.23 8.51
C GLY A 114 -13.89 6.22 9.34
N ILE A 115 -15.14 6.00 8.96
CA ILE A 115 -16.02 5.04 9.64
C ILE A 115 -16.05 3.73 8.86
N GLY A 116 -16.23 2.61 9.57
CA GLY A 116 -16.40 1.29 8.96
C GLY A 116 -15.10 0.76 8.36
N GLN A 117 -14.16 0.35 9.21
CA GLN A 117 -12.95 -0.33 8.73
C GLN A 117 -13.30 -1.63 8.01
N LEU A 118 -12.68 -1.83 6.86
CA LEU A 118 -12.84 -3.01 6.05
C LEU A 118 -11.88 -4.13 6.50
N HIS A 119 -12.27 -5.36 6.23
CA HIS A 119 -11.42 -6.54 6.29
C HIS A 119 -11.24 -7.18 4.92
N SER A 120 -11.93 -6.69 3.90
CA SER A 120 -11.82 -7.18 2.53
C SER A 120 -10.45 -6.87 1.92
N THR A 121 -10.02 -7.75 1.03
CA THR A 121 -8.82 -7.57 0.20
C THR A 121 -9.14 -7.94 -1.23
N GLU A 122 -8.43 -7.31 -2.15
CA GLU A 122 -8.52 -7.53 -3.59
C GLU A 122 -7.12 -7.63 -4.18
N VAL A 123 -6.96 -8.42 -5.23
CA VAL A 123 -5.72 -8.51 -5.99
C VAL A 123 -5.98 -7.95 -7.38
N TYR A 124 -5.31 -6.86 -7.69
CA TYR A 124 -5.36 -6.24 -9.01
C TYR A 124 -4.31 -6.81 -9.95
N ASP A 125 -4.73 -7.21 -11.13
CA ASP A 125 -3.85 -7.63 -12.22
C ASP A 125 -3.74 -6.50 -13.26
N PRO A 126 -2.59 -5.82 -13.35
CA PRO A 126 -2.42 -4.69 -14.28
C PRO A 126 -2.27 -5.11 -15.75
N LEU A 127 -2.13 -6.41 -16.04
CA LEU A 127 -2.10 -6.91 -17.43
C LEU A 127 -3.50 -7.02 -18.02
N THR A 128 -4.51 -7.25 -17.20
CA THR A 128 -5.90 -7.41 -17.61
C THR A 128 -6.81 -6.31 -17.11
N HIS A 129 -6.29 -5.38 -16.30
CA HIS A 129 -7.04 -4.33 -15.63
C HIS A 129 -8.24 -4.86 -14.83
N SER A 130 -8.06 -6.00 -14.17
CA SER A 130 -9.13 -6.68 -13.44
C SER A 130 -8.73 -7.05 -12.02
N PHE A 131 -9.73 -7.23 -11.18
CA PHE A 131 -9.58 -7.75 -9.82
C PHE A 131 -9.98 -9.23 -9.83
N SER A 132 -9.02 -10.14 -9.64
CA SER A 132 -9.23 -11.58 -9.80
C SER A 132 -9.30 -12.37 -8.51
N GLU A 133 -8.72 -11.84 -7.45
CA GLU A 133 -8.62 -12.52 -6.15
C GLU A 133 -9.14 -11.62 -5.05
N PHE A 134 -9.76 -12.22 -4.04
CA PHE A 134 -10.23 -11.51 -2.86
C PHE A 134 -10.20 -12.43 -1.64
N GLY A 135 -10.15 -11.85 -0.47
CA GLY A 135 -10.14 -12.54 0.79
C GLY A 135 -10.52 -11.58 1.91
N CYS A 136 -10.40 -12.02 3.14
CA CYS A 136 -10.69 -11.19 4.30
C CYS A 136 -9.55 -11.26 5.29
N LEU A 137 -9.06 -10.09 5.68
CA LEU A 137 -8.19 -9.95 6.85
C LEU A 137 -8.92 -10.48 8.09
N ASP A 138 -8.19 -11.10 8.99
CA ASP A 138 -8.72 -11.52 10.28
C ASP A 138 -9.15 -10.33 11.14
N VAL A 139 -8.45 -9.23 11.02
CA VAL A 139 -8.72 -7.98 11.75
C VAL A 139 -9.06 -6.87 10.76
N ARG A 140 -10.17 -6.17 11.00
CA ARG A 140 -10.52 -4.97 10.24
C ARG A 140 -9.42 -3.92 10.38
N ARG A 141 -8.89 -3.40 9.27
CA ARG A 141 -7.76 -2.49 9.27
C ARG A 141 -8.02 -1.28 8.40
N ALA A 142 -7.51 -0.14 8.86
CA ALA A 142 -7.26 1.02 8.03
C ALA A 142 -5.88 1.59 8.41
N SER A 143 -5.21 2.23 7.48
CA SER A 143 -3.83 2.70 7.65
C SER A 143 -2.87 1.57 8.05
N ALA A 144 -3.01 0.43 7.40
CA ALA A 144 -2.12 -0.71 7.54
C ALA A 144 -0.98 -0.63 6.52
N CYS A 145 0.12 -1.28 6.84
CA CYS A 145 1.26 -1.45 5.96
C CYS A 145 1.55 -2.93 5.75
N GLY A 146 2.14 -3.26 4.62
CA GLY A 146 2.52 -4.64 4.33
C GLY A 146 3.82 -4.73 3.53
N VAL A 147 4.45 -5.89 3.59
CA VAL A 147 5.62 -6.21 2.78
C VAL A 147 5.53 -7.65 2.29
N GLU A 148 5.82 -7.85 1.01
CA GLU A 148 5.92 -9.19 0.46
C GLU A 148 7.15 -9.91 1.04
N LEU A 149 6.96 -11.17 1.38
CA LEU A 149 7.98 -12.11 1.84
C LEU A 149 8.27 -13.13 0.72
N SER A 150 8.85 -14.27 1.04
CA SER A 150 9.02 -15.33 0.05
C SER A 150 7.69 -15.98 -0.33
N GLU A 151 7.64 -16.53 -1.54
CA GLU A 151 6.51 -17.33 -2.05
C GLU A 151 5.17 -16.59 -2.14
N GLY A 152 5.21 -15.27 -2.37
CA GLY A 152 4.00 -14.45 -2.49
C GLY A 152 3.26 -14.22 -1.17
N ARG A 153 3.86 -14.60 -0.03
CA ARG A 153 3.32 -14.29 1.29
C ARG A 153 3.49 -12.82 1.59
N VAL A 154 2.57 -12.23 2.33
CA VAL A 154 2.64 -10.83 2.74
C VAL A 154 2.46 -10.70 4.24
N LEU A 155 3.40 -10.05 4.89
CA LEU A 155 3.26 -9.63 6.28
C LEU A 155 2.50 -8.29 6.31
N ILE A 156 1.41 -8.24 7.09
CA ILE A 156 0.56 -7.07 7.24
C ILE A 156 0.53 -6.66 8.71
N THR A 157 0.71 -5.38 8.99
CA THR A 157 0.71 -4.82 10.34
C THR A 157 0.20 -3.38 10.34
N GLY A 158 0.00 -2.85 11.52
CA GLY A 158 -0.55 -1.51 11.71
C GLY A 158 -2.07 -1.48 11.60
N ASN A 159 -2.65 -0.56 12.31
CA ASN A 159 -4.07 -0.26 12.26
C ASN A 159 -4.35 1.03 13.02
N TRP A 160 -5.40 1.70 12.66
CA TRP A 160 -5.91 2.85 13.38
C TRP A 160 -6.34 2.52 14.83
N PHE A 161 -7.00 1.37 15.03
CA PHE A 161 -7.53 0.96 16.34
C PHE A 161 -6.81 -0.23 16.97
N HIS A 162 -6.49 -1.29 16.23
CA HIS A 162 -5.87 -2.52 16.70
C HIS A 162 -4.40 -2.56 16.30
N ARG A 163 -3.54 -1.87 17.07
CA ARG A 163 -2.14 -1.61 16.71
C ARG A 163 -1.18 -2.74 17.04
N ASP A 164 -1.63 -3.75 17.75
CA ASP A 164 -0.84 -4.85 18.32
C ASP A 164 -0.92 -6.16 17.54
N THR A 165 -1.64 -6.17 16.42
CA THR A 165 -1.84 -7.39 15.63
C THR A 165 -1.11 -7.33 14.31
N MET A 166 -0.55 -8.48 13.91
CA MET A 166 0.02 -8.72 12.59
C MET A 166 -0.74 -9.86 11.91
N GLU A 167 -0.74 -9.88 10.60
CA GLU A 167 -1.34 -10.92 9.79
C GLU A 167 -0.39 -11.36 8.69
N ILE A 168 -0.51 -12.64 8.29
CA ILE A 168 0.16 -13.18 7.12
C ILE A 168 -0.88 -13.55 6.09
N TYR A 169 -0.74 -13.02 4.89
CA TYR A 169 -1.37 -13.53 3.68
C TYR A 169 -0.51 -14.66 3.11
N ASP A 170 -1.11 -15.79 2.79
CA ASP A 170 -0.39 -17.01 2.34
C ASP A 170 -0.12 -17.05 0.83
N GLY A 171 -0.48 -16.01 0.08
CA GLY A 171 -0.39 -15.97 -1.37
C GLY A 171 -1.55 -16.68 -2.09
N LYS A 172 -2.50 -17.27 -1.34
CA LYS A 172 -3.60 -18.10 -1.88
C LYS A 172 -4.99 -17.66 -1.43
N GLY A 173 -5.09 -16.49 -0.81
CA GLY A 173 -6.35 -15.93 -0.34
C GLY A 173 -6.64 -16.14 1.15
N HIS A 174 -5.75 -16.79 1.91
CA HIS A 174 -5.94 -17.01 3.34
C HIS A 174 -5.08 -16.06 4.17
N TYR A 175 -5.65 -15.63 5.28
CA TYR A 175 -4.99 -14.78 6.26
C TYR A 175 -4.92 -15.49 7.61
N SER A 176 -3.86 -15.25 8.34
CA SER A 176 -3.69 -15.75 9.71
C SER A 176 -3.18 -14.64 10.59
N SER A 177 -3.88 -14.34 11.68
CA SER A 177 -3.50 -13.27 12.60
C SER A 177 -2.74 -13.79 13.81
N VAL A 178 -1.83 -12.97 14.28
CA VAL A 178 -1.11 -13.20 15.52
C VAL A 178 -1.05 -11.91 16.31
N LYS A 179 -1.39 -11.99 17.59
CA LYS A 179 -1.06 -10.95 18.56
C LYS A 179 0.41 -11.08 18.91
N ALA A 180 1.25 -10.35 18.21
CA ALA A 180 2.70 -10.56 18.30
C ALA A 180 3.45 -9.35 18.85
N VAL A 181 2.76 -8.24 19.14
CA VAL A 181 3.43 -6.99 19.45
C VAL A 181 2.94 -6.45 20.78
N THR A 182 3.87 -6.25 21.71
CA THR A 182 3.64 -5.48 22.95
C THR A 182 3.68 -3.98 22.71
N ILE A 183 4.08 -3.55 21.51
CA ILE A 183 4.28 -2.15 21.14
C ILE A 183 3.20 -1.74 20.16
N PRO A 184 2.36 -0.74 20.48
CA PRO A 184 1.36 -0.26 19.54
C PRO A 184 2.03 0.47 18.39
N LEU A 185 1.98 -0.13 17.19
CA LEU A 185 2.50 0.45 15.97
C LEU A 185 1.37 1.18 15.23
N PHE A 186 1.45 2.50 15.24
CA PHE A 186 0.58 3.35 14.44
C PHE A 186 1.33 3.75 13.19
N ASN A 187 0.85 3.26 12.04
CA ASN A 187 1.46 3.47 10.74
C ASN A 187 2.96 3.15 10.73
N PRO A 188 3.28 1.89 10.93
CA PRO A 188 4.66 1.48 11.00
C PRO A 188 5.32 1.48 9.63
N TYR A 189 6.62 1.70 9.62
CA TYR A 189 7.44 1.20 8.52
C TYR A 189 7.58 -0.32 8.66
N VAL A 190 7.42 -1.02 7.56
CA VAL A 190 7.59 -2.48 7.48
C VAL A 190 8.57 -2.78 6.37
N PHE A 191 9.72 -3.30 6.72
CA PHE A 191 10.77 -3.63 5.77
C PHE A 191 11.15 -5.10 5.85
N ARG A 192 11.40 -5.70 4.70
CA ARG A 192 11.97 -7.03 4.62
C ARG A 192 13.45 -6.97 4.97
N SER A 193 13.92 -7.73 5.97
CA SER A 193 15.31 -7.71 6.44
C SER A 193 16.12 -8.94 6.01
N ALA A 194 15.42 -10.00 5.58
CA ALA A 194 15.97 -11.20 4.97
C ALA A 194 14.83 -11.93 4.23
N LYS A 195 15.09 -13.08 3.64
CA LYS A 195 14.11 -13.82 2.82
C LYS A 195 12.71 -13.92 3.47
N ASP A 196 12.66 -14.27 4.76
CA ASP A 196 11.41 -14.44 5.52
C ASP A 196 11.42 -13.68 6.85
N ASN A 197 12.23 -12.63 6.94
CA ASN A 197 12.34 -11.78 8.12
C ASN A 197 11.91 -10.36 7.78
N ALA A 198 11.39 -9.65 8.77
CA ALA A 198 11.00 -8.26 8.63
C ALA A 198 11.44 -7.42 9.83
N VAL A 199 11.59 -6.14 9.60
CA VAL A 199 11.78 -5.12 10.63
C VAL A 199 10.60 -4.17 10.58
N ILE A 200 10.00 -3.92 11.73
CA ILE A 200 8.87 -3.03 11.89
C ILE A 200 9.25 -1.95 12.90
N PHE A 201 9.05 -0.68 12.54
CA PHE A 201 9.25 0.43 13.46
C PHE A 201 8.19 1.51 13.22
N GLY A 202 7.73 2.13 14.29
CA GLY A 202 6.57 3.02 14.26
C GLY A 202 6.93 4.48 14.18
N ILE A 203 6.09 5.24 13.48
CA ILE A 203 5.97 6.68 13.58
C ILE A 203 4.82 6.94 14.54
N GLY A 204 5.07 7.42 15.74
CA GLY A 204 4.04 7.76 16.72
C GLY A 204 3.77 6.72 17.80
N GLY A 205 4.50 5.62 17.80
CA GLY A 205 4.61 4.71 18.95
C GLY A 205 5.56 5.26 20.00
N THR A 206 5.87 4.46 21.00
CA THR A 206 6.77 4.81 22.07
C THR A 206 8.21 4.92 21.55
N LYS A 207 8.67 6.14 21.33
CA LYS A 207 10.09 6.55 21.24
C LYS A 207 11.08 5.60 20.53
N GLY A 208 10.78 5.20 19.29
CA GLY A 208 11.75 4.52 18.42
C GLY A 208 11.91 3.02 18.69
N ASP A 209 10.97 2.40 19.36
CA ASP A 209 10.99 0.94 19.53
C ASP A 209 10.81 0.25 18.17
N THR A 210 11.58 -0.80 17.99
CA THR A 210 11.65 -1.57 16.74
C THR A 210 11.39 -3.02 17.05
N LEU A 211 10.72 -3.70 16.13
CA LEU A 211 10.43 -5.11 16.23
C LEU A 211 11.13 -5.86 15.09
N HIS A 212 11.99 -6.81 15.43
CA HIS A 212 12.54 -7.77 14.46
C HIS A 212 11.67 -9.01 14.42
N ILE A 213 11.17 -9.36 13.26
CA ILE A 213 10.49 -10.62 13.00
C ILE A 213 11.52 -11.57 12.39
N ASN A 214 12.00 -12.52 13.22
CA ASN A 214 13.05 -13.45 12.84
C ASN A 214 12.53 -14.73 12.15
N SER A 215 11.22 -14.94 12.19
CA SER A 215 10.56 -16.04 11.51
C SER A 215 9.10 -15.69 11.30
N VAL A 216 8.69 -15.65 10.05
CA VAL A 216 7.29 -15.40 9.67
C VAL A 216 6.39 -16.52 10.14
N ASP A 217 6.83 -17.77 10.06
CA ASP A 217 6.02 -18.94 10.45
C ASP A 217 5.69 -18.96 11.94
N GLN A 218 6.52 -18.34 12.76
CA GLN A 218 6.28 -18.25 14.20
C GLN A 218 5.76 -16.90 14.64
N LEU A 219 5.81 -15.86 13.78
CA LEU A 219 5.52 -14.45 14.08
C LEU A 219 6.13 -13.98 15.41
N LYS A 220 7.27 -14.55 15.75
CA LYS A 220 8.02 -14.18 16.95
C LYS A 220 8.90 -13.00 16.63
N GLY A 221 8.63 -11.90 17.29
CA GLY A 221 9.44 -10.70 17.21
C GLY A 221 10.17 -10.43 18.50
N ASN A 222 11.38 -9.91 18.38
CA ASN A 222 12.14 -9.35 19.50
C ASN A 222 12.10 -7.83 19.40
N ALA A 223 11.55 -7.19 20.42
CA ALA A 223 11.63 -5.74 20.54
C ALA A 223 13.07 -5.32 20.86
N PHE A 224 13.57 -4.30 20.16
CA PHE A 224 14.87 -3.69 20.44
C PHE A 224 14.81 -2.21 20.07
N ARG A 225 15.76 -1.45 20.56
CA ARG A 225 15.91 -0.05 20.21
C ARG A 225 17.23 0.16 19.52
N PRO A 226 17.24 0.53 18.21
CA PRO A 226 18.47 0.90 17.53
C PRO A 226 19.15 2.08 18.23
N ALA A 227 20.48 2.04 18.41
CA ALA A 227 21.23 3.16 18.99
C ALA A 227 21.03 4.46 18.19
N LEU A 228 20.82 4.37 16.88
CA LEU A 228 20.50 5.52 16.04
C LEU A 228 19.26 6.27 16.55
N PHE A 229 18.26 5.57 17.07
CA PHE A 229 16.99 6.15 17.51
C PHE A 229 17.07 6.85 18.89
N GLU A 230 18.23 6.86 19.52
CA GLU A 230 18.49 7.71 20.71
C GLU A 230 18.61 9.19 20.33
N THR A 231 19.17 9.47 19.14
CA THR A 231 19.42 10.83 18.65
C THR A 231 18.54 11.23 17.48
N TRP A 232 18.18 10.27 16.65
CA TRP A 232 17.33 10.46 15.46
C TRP A 232 16.04 9.65 15.58
N GLN A 233 14.92 10.24 15.15
CA GLN A 233 13.65 9.55 15.10
C GLN A 233 13.16 9.48 13.65
N PRO A 234 12.46 8.43 13.25
CA PRO A 234 11.77 8.45 11.97
C PRO A 234 10.92 9.71 11.85
N LEU A 235 11.02 10.39 10.72
CA LEU A 235 10.33 11.66 10.52
C LEU A 235 8.82 11.42 10.62
N LYS A 236 8.18 12.12 11.55
CA LYS A 236 6.71 12.17 11.63
C LYS A 236 6.22 13.00 10.46
N ILE A 237 5.65 12.35 9.49
CA ILE A 237 5.08 13.00 8.31
C ILE A 237 3.86 13.84 8.69
N HIS A 238 3.27 13.63 9.87
CA HIS A 238 2.15 14.41 10.40
C HIS A 238 2.34 14.92 11.83
N GLU A 239 2.44 16.24 11.95
CA GLU A 239 1.97 16.92 13.15
C GLU A 239 0.47 17.19 13.00
N ALA A 240 -0.32 16.65 13.92
CA ALA A 240 -1.72 16.95 14.15
C ALA A 240 -2.66 16.86 12.94
N HIS A 241 -3.52 15.99 13.00
CA HIS A 241 -4.69 15.59 12.25
C HIS A 241 -4.51 14.34 11.42
N GLN A 242 -4.66 13.28 12.16
CA GLN A 242 -5.51 12.19 11.71
C GLN A 242 -5.14 11.71 10.30
N SER A 243 -4.12 10.87 10.32
CA SER A 243 -4.54 9.62 9.95
C SER A 243 -4.33 9.05 8.63
N THR A 244 -4.46 9.36 7.61
CA THR A 244 -4.62 8.52 6.42
C THR A 244 -3.59 8.80 5.37
N ASP A 245 -2.63 9.58 5.74
CA ASP A 245 -1.84 10.29 4.76
C ASP A 245 -0.40 9.77 4.77
N TYR A 246 -0.28 8.45 4.52
CA TYR A 246 1.03 7.81 4.42
C TYR A 246 1.51 7.79 3.00
N GLU A 247 2.23 8.80 2.71
CA GLU A 247 3.04 8.89 1.51
C GLU A 247 4.38 8.17 1.72
N VAL A 248 4.33 6.91 2.09
CA VAL A 248 5.52 6.08 2.00
C VAL A 248 5.54 5.52 0.58
N GLY A 249 6.19 6.24 -0.32
CA GLY A 249 6.52 5.71 -1.65
C GLY A 249 7.42 4.48 -1.54
N ASP A 250 7.72 3.82 -2.64
CA ASP A 250 8.69 2.75 -2.64
C ASP A 250 10.06 3.30 -2.21
N THR A 251 10.53 2.90 -1.02
CA THR A 251 11.80 3.31 -0.43
C THR A 251 12.87 2.24 -0.52
N THR A 252 12.60 1.17 -1.25
CA THR A 252 13.48 0.01 -1.42
C THR A 252 14.67 0.35 -2.31
N ILE A 253 15.89 0.08 -1.84
CA ILE A 253 17.12 0.25 -2.63
C ILE A 253 17.70 -1.09 -3.14
N ASP A 254 17.49 -2.16 -2.40
CA ASP A 254 17.72 -3.55 -2.79
C ASP A 254 16.74 -4.47 -2.03
N ASP A 255 16.88 -5.79 -2.13
CA ASP A 255 15.91 -6.72 -1.58
C ASP A 255 15.72 -6.63 -0.05
N TYR A 256 16.74 -6.10 0.66
CA TYR A 256 16.74 -6.04 2.13
C TYR A 256 17.25 -4.70 2.66
N SER A 257 17.28 -3.67 1.84
CA SER A 257 17.75 -2.34 2.20
C SER A 257 16.77 -1.26 1.79
N TYR A 258 16.55 -0.30 2.68
CA TYR A 258 15.54 0.73 2.54
C TYR A 258 16.05 2.07 3.04
N LEU A 259 15.60 3.16 2.42
CA LEU A 259 15.82 4.52 2.89
C LEU A 259 14.55 5.05 3.57
N PHE A 260 14.71 5.91 4.55
CA PHE A 260 13.58 6.58 5.20
C PHE A 260 14.04 7.92 5.80
N PRO A 261 13.16 8.91 5.86
CA PRO A 261 13.51 10.21 6.45
C PRO A 261 13.53 10.12 7.97
N MET A 262 14.47 10.84 8.57
CA MET A 262 14.64 10.95 10.02
C MET A 262 14.72 12.41 10.43
N THR A 263 14.42 12.68 11.70
CA THR A 263 14.59 14.00 12.30
C THR A 263 15.25 13.89 13.68
N ASP A 264 16.03 14.87 14.06
CA ASP A 264 16.58 15.00 15.40
C ASP A 264 15.70 15.89 16.30
N SER A 265 16.14 16.13 17.52
CA SER A 265 15.43 16.98 18.49
C SER A 265 15.38 18.46 18.10
N THR A 266 16.21 18.91 17.16
CA THR A 266 16.24 20.28 16.63
C THR A 266 15.33 20.47 15.42
N GLY A 267 14.77 19.37 14.88
CA GLY A 267 14.00 19.36 13.65
C GLY A 267 14.85 19.26 12.38
N GLN A 268 16.19 19.07 12.51
CA GLN A 268 17.03 18.79 11.34
C GLN A 268 16.67 17.43 10.76
N VAL A 269 16.57 17.37 9.44
CA VAL A 269 16.26 16.14 8.70
C VAL A 269 17.53 15.45 8.21
N ALA A 270 17.52 14.12 8.25
CA ALA A 270 18.54 13.25 7.68
C ALA A 270 17.87 12.06 6.99
N ILE A 271 18.64 11.27 6.26
CA ILE A 271 18.17 10.04 5.63
C ILE A 271 18.72 8.85 6.43
N GLY A 272 17.82 8.08 7.01
CA GLY A 272 18.12 6.79 7.59
C GLY A 272 18.23 5.72 6.52
N ILE A 273 19.04 4.72 6.78
CA ILE A 273 19.12 3.48 6.00
C ILE A 273 18.94 2.31 6.93
N CYS A 274 18.00 1.42 6.59
CA CYS A 274 17.91 0.08 7.17
C CYS A 274 18.50 -0.91 6.17
N ARG A 275 19.53 -1.66 6.56
CA ARG A 275 20.17 -2.68 5.73
C ARG A 275 20.22 -3.99 6.48
N ASN A 276 19.56 -5.02 5.97
CA ASN A 276 19.43 -6.32 6.63
C ASN A 276 18.94 -6.23 8.10
N GLY A 277 18.17 -5.21 8.43
CA GLY A 277 17.70 -4.94 9.80
C GLY A 277 18.58 -4.03 10.66
N ASP A 278 19.77 -3.65 10.18
CA ASP A 278 20.66 -2.71 10.87
C ASP A 278 20.39 -1.27 10.41
N PHE A 279 20.46 -0.33 11.35
CA PHE A 279 20.12 1.07 11.13
C PHE A 279 21.35 1.98 11.18
N SER A 280 21.47 2.87 10.22
CA SER A 280 22.49 3.92 10.17
C SER A 280 21.99 5.13 9.39
N LEU A 281 22.75 6.23 9.40
CA LEU A 281 22.49 7.37 8.52
C LEU A 281 23.19 7.19 7.17
N LEU A 282 22.53 7.62 6.10
CA LEU A 282 23.13 7.75 4.78
C LEU A 282 24.04 8.99 4.81
N PRO A 283 25.35 8.85 4.50
CA PRO A 283 26.25 10.00 4.43
C PRO A 283 25.89 10.91 3.23
N THR A 284 25.50 12.15 3.51
CA THR A 284 25.17 13.17 2.48
C THR A 284 26.30 14.20 2.36
N ALA A 285 26.46 14.80 1.18
CA ALA A 285 27.52 15.77 0.88
C ALA A 285 27.41 17.06 1.72
N GLY A 286 26.19 17.40 2.13
CA GLY A 286 25.87 18.49 3.04
C GLY A 286 24.68 18.12 3.92
N PRO A 287 24.26 19.00 4.83
CA PRO A 287 23.03 18.85 5.58
C PRO A 287 21.82 18.88 4.63
N ILE A 288 20.75 18.17 4.96
CA ILE A 288 19.48 18.28 4.23
C ILE A 288 18.98 19.73 4.36
N PRO A 289 18.68 20.42 3.23
CA PRO A 289 18.21 21.79 3.23
C PRO A 289 16.89 21.93 3.99
N MET A 290 16.83 22.78 5.01
CA MET A 290 15.61 23.06 5.76
C MET A 290 14.90 24.34 5.31
N LYS A 291 15.49 25.08 4.36
CA LYS A 291 14.94 26.32 3.83
C LYS A 291 15.04 26.35 2.31
N GLY A 292 14.00 26.87 1.69
CA GLY A 292 13.96 27.13 0.25
C GLY A 292 14.83 28.35 -0.16
N PRO A 293 14.92 28.63 -1.46
CA PRO A 293 15.72 29.75 -1.98
C PRO A 293 15.25 31.12 -1.48
N ASP A 294 13.99 31.27 -1.12
CA ASP A 294 13.39 32.48 -0.54
C ASP A 294 13.51 32.57 0.99
N GLY A 295 14.19 31.60 1.62
CA GLY A 295 14.37 31.54 3.07
C GLY A 295 13.21 30.93 3.84
N LYS A 296 12.10 30.56 3.19
CA LYS A 296 10.98 29.85 3.82
C LYS A 296 11.41 28.46 4.25
N GLU A 297 10.88 28.02 5.39
CA GLU A 297 11.11 26.67 5.88
C GLU A 297 10.45 25.63 4.97
N ILE A 298 11.17 24.54 4.71
CA ILE A 298 10.67 23.36 3.99
C ILE A 298 10.12 22.38 5.02
N ARG A 299 8.90 21.92 4.79
CA ARG A 299 8.33 20.78 5.47
C ARG A 299 8.45 19.57 4.55
N TYR A 300 9.25 18.58 4.94
CA TYR A 300 9.34 17.32 4.20
C TYR A 300 8.17 16.41 4.55
N LEU A 301 7.69 15.67 3.54
CA LEU A 301 6.44 14.91 3.58
C LEU A 301 6.63 13.43 3.26
N SER A 302 7.45 13.11 2.26
CA SER A 302 7.64 11.73 1.80
C SER A 302 8.98 11.51 1.16
N LEU A 303 9.40 10.25 1.09
CA LEU A 303 10.60 9.80 0.38
C LEU A 303 10.22 8.70 -0.61
N ILE A 304 10.74 8.79 -1.82
CA ILE A 304 10.63 7.76 -2.85
C ILE A 304 12.00 7.45 -3.45
N VAL A 305 12.17 6.24 -3.96
CA VAL A 305 13.44 5.76 -4.51
C VAL A 305 13.30 5.42 -5.99
N ASP A 306 14.17 5.99 -6.80
CA ASP A 306 14.44 5.55 -8.17
C ASP A 306 15.59 4.52 -8.12
N LYS A 307 15.23 3.28 -7.88
CA LYS A 307 16.17 2.18 -7.69
C LYS A 307 17.10 1.98 -8.90
N PRO A 308 16.62 1.99 -10.16
CA PRO A 308 17.48 1.81 -11.32
C PRO A 308 18.57 2.88 -11.45
N ARG A 309 18.29 4.13 -11.04
CA ARG A 309 19.25 5.25 -11.12
C ARG A 309 20.00 5.49 -9.83
N GLN A 310 19.72 4.70 -8.78
CA GLN A 310 20.30 4.85 -7.44
C GLN A 310 20.11 6.26 -6.89
N ARG A 311 18.90 6.79 -7.03
CA ARG A 311 18.48 8.11 -6.56
C ARG A 311 17.31 7.99 -5.59
N ALA A 312 17.25 8.90 -4.64
CA ALA A 312 16.06 9.08 -3.83
C ALA A 312 15.60 10.53 -3.95
N TYR A 313 14.30 10.73 -3.78
CA TYR A 313 13.68 12.06 -3.80
C TYR A 313 12.93 12.26 -2.49
N LEU A 314 13.36 13.24 -1.69
CA LEU A 314 12.66 13.68 -0.51
C LEU A 314 11.77 14.86 -0.91
N ARG A 315 10.45 14.63 -0.88
CA ARG A 315 9.45 15.62 -1.24
C ARG A 315 9.12 16.52 -0.06
N GLY A 316 8.88 17.80 -0.32
CA GLY A 316 8.45 18.77 0.66
C GLY A 316 7.63 19.91 0.06
N ASP A 317 7.06 20.73 0.95
CA ASP A 317 6.37 21.98 0.60
C ASP A 317 6.79 23.12 1.55
N ASP A 318 6.38 24.35 1.24
CA ASP A 318 6.54 25.48 2.15
C ASP A 318 5.83 25.18 3.48
N ARG A 319 6.57 25.31 4.60
CA ARG A 319 5.98 25.21 5.93
C ARG A 319 5.06 26.39 6.17
N ARG A 320 3.86 26.11 6.67
CA ARG A 320 2.90 27.16 7.01
C ARG A 320 3.29 27.90 8.29
N SER A 321 2.99 29.19 8.32
CA SER A 321 2.86 29.92 9.57
C SER A 321 1.52 29.54 10.25
N GLU A 322 1.43 29.73 11.57
CA GLU A 322 0.17 29.51 12.31
C GLU A 322 -0.98 30.39 11.78
N ALA A 323 -0.68 31.62 11.34
CA ALA A 323 -1.67 32.53 10.77
C ALA A 323 -2.27 31.99 9.46
N GLU A 324 -1.46 31.36 8.60
CA GLU A 324 -1.92 30.78 7.32
C GLU A 324 -2.78 29.54 7.50
N THR A 325 -2.79 28.89 8.68
CA THR A 325 -3.63 27.72 8.95
C THR A 325 -5.09 28.04 9.20
N TRP A 326 -5.43 29.28 9.54
CA TRP A 326 -6.78 29.68 9.94
C TRP A 326 -7.53 30.48 8.86
N GLU A 327 -6.85 30.96 7.82
CA GLU A 327 -7.45 31.89 6.85
C GLU A 327 -8.24 31.23 5.70
N GLY A 328 -8.39 29.89 5.67
CA GLY A 328 -9.27 29.19 4.71
C GLY A 328 -8.98 29.42 3.23
N ALA A 329 -7.83 30.00 2.90
CA ALA A 329 -7.46 30.29 1.53
C ALA A 329 -6.90 29.04 0.84
N ASN A 330 -7.22 28.83 -0.42
CA ASN A 330 -6.54 27.91 -1.32
C ASN A 330 -5.08 28.36 -1.47
N ILE A 331 -4.22 27.93 -0.54
CA ILE A 331 -2.84 28.40 -0.51
C ILE A 331 -2.03 27.61 -1.52
N VAL A 332 -1.77 28.26 -2.61
CA VAL A 332 -0.81 27.82 -3.62
C VAL A 332 0.59 27.83 -2.99
N ARG A 333 1.31 26.71 -3.05
CA ARG A 333 2.60 26.52 -2.39
C ARG A 333 3.70 26.21 -3.37
N ARG A 334 4.92 26.50 -2.93
CA ARG A 334 6.11 25.99 -3.56
C ARG A 334 6.33 24.56 -3.11
N HIS A 335 6.64 23.67 -4.05
CA HIS A 335 7.01 22.30 -3.81
C HIS A 335 8.49 22.10 -4.02
N TYR A 336 9.04 21.17 -3.28
CA TYR A 336 10.45 20.83 -3.27
C TYR A 336 10.63 19.33 -3.49
N LEU A 337 11.62 18.99 -4.31
CA LEU A 337 12.14 17.64 -4.46
C LEU A 337 13.65 17.69 -4.22
N LEU A 338 14.11 17.12 -3.13
CA LEU A 338 15.53 16.95 -2.88
C LEU A 338 15.97 15.62 -3.47
N ARG A 339 16.72 15.68 -4.58
CA ARG A 339 17.40 14.50 -5.15
C ARG A 339 18.62 14.16 -4.33
N ILE A 340 18.78 12.89 -4.00
CA ILE A 340 19.87 12.30 -3.25
C ILE A 340 20.46 11.19 -4.09
N ASP A 341 21.65 11.41 -4.66
CA ASP A 341 22.37 10.42 -5.48
C ASP A 341 23.16 9.48 -4.55
N TYR A 342 22.57 8.36 -4.12
CA TYR A 342 23.08 7.57 -3.01
C TYR A 342 24.13 6.50 -3.39
N ALA A 343 24.43 6.29 -4.66
CA ALA A 343 25.30 5.23 -5.15
C ALA A 343 26.67 5.17 -4.46
N GLN A 344 27.38 6.31 -4.42
CA GLN A 344 28.71 6.38 -3.82
C GLN A 344 28.70 6.19 -2.31
N ALA A 345 27.68 6.70 -1.64
CA ALA A 345 27.50 6.57 -0.20
C ALA A 345 27.26 5.10 0.21
N LEU A 346 26.46 4.36 -0.54
CA LEU A 346 26.23 2.93 -0.29
C LEU A 346 27.49 2.07 -0.47
N GLN A 347 28.38 2.47 -1.37
CA GLN A 347 29.64 1.78 -1.62
C GLN A 347 30.77 2.19 -0.65
N GLY A 348 30.51 3.13 0.26
CA GLY A 348 31.55 3.68 1.14
C GLY A 348 32.63 4.50 0.42
N LYS A 349 32.37 4.91 -0.84
CA LYS A 349 33.33 5.63 -1.70
C LYS A 349 33.17 7.16 -1.63
N GLY A 350 32.22 7.65 -0.86
CA GLY A 350 31.96 9.08 -0.75
C GLY A 350 30.64 9.37 -0.04
N LYS A 351 30.20 10.60 -0.18
CA LYS A 351 28.95 11.13 0.34
C LYS A 351 27.94 11.28 -0.79
N ALA A 352 26.65 11.11 -0.50
CA ALA A 352 25.58 11.29 -1.48
C ALA A 352 25.44 12.77 -1.89
N PRO A 353 25.65 13.13 -3.16
CA PRO A 353 25.38 14.47 -3.68
C PRO A 353 23.89 14.82 -3.52
N LEU A 354 23.63 16.12 -3.31
CA LEU A 354 22.28 16.65 -3.12
C LEU A 354 21.95 17.69 -4.19
N THR A 355 20.73 17.65 -4.72
CA THR A 355 20.17 18.69 -5.59
C THR A 355 18.75 19.01 -5.16
N LEU A 356 18.50 20.26 -4.74
CA LEU A 356 17.19 20.74 -4.35
C LEU A 356 16.49 21.35 -5.57
N TYR A 357 15.47 20.68 -6.06
CA TYR A 357 14.55 21.24 -7.04
C TYR A 357 13.42 21.97 -6.34
N TYR A 358 13.00 23.11 -6.90
CA TYR A 358 11.86 23.85 -6.38
C TYR A 358 10.96 24.35 -7.51
N THR A 359 9.66 24.44 -7.26
CA THR A 359 8.68 24.95 -8.19
C THR A 359 8.33 26.41 -7.90
N ASP A 360 7.62 27.05 -8.80
CA ASP A 360 6.77 28.17 -8.42
C ASP A 360 5.61 27.68 -7.53
N LYS A 361 4.83 28.61 -7.00
CA LYS A 361 3.65 28.23 -6.23
C LYS A 361 2.65 27.50 -7.12
N MET A 362 2.18 26.37 -6.68
CA MET A 362 1.25 25.47 -7.39
C MET A 362 0.13 25.01 -6.47
N ASP A 363 -0.93 24.51 -7.08
CA ASP A 363 -2.14 24.01 -6.44
C ASP A 363 -2.12 22.50 -6.12
N VAL A 364 -0.95 21.92 -5.95
CA VAL A 364 -0.82 20.51 -5.56
C VAL A 364 -1.14 20.36 -4.09
N GLY A 365 -1.94 19.35 -3.77
CA GLY A 365 -2.33 19.05 -2.40
C GLY A 365 -1.18 18.48 -1.55
N GLY A 366 -1.37 18.51 -0.25
CA GLY A 366 -0.38 17.99 0.71
C GLY A 366 -0.48 16.50 1.00
N PHE A 367 -1.38 15.77 0.33
CA PHE A 367 -1.67 14.37 0.63
C PHE A 367 -1.72 13.53 -0.65
N ASP A 368 -0.78 13.75 -1.51
CA ASP A 368 -0.55 13.00 -2.73
C ASP A 368 0.62 12.03 -2.51
N ASN A 369 0.44 10.80 -2.98
CA ASN A 369 1.48 9.78 -2.96
C ASN A 369 2.37 9.95 -4.20
N PRO A 370 3.65 10.35 -4.05
CA PRO A 370 4.55 10.41 -5.19
C PRO A 370 4.92 9.02 -5.68
N THR A 371 5.14 8.90 -6.99
CA THR A 371 5.70 7.69 -7.60
C THR A 371 6.78 8.07 -8.61
N VAL A 372 7.65 7.10 -8.93
CA VAL A 372 8.71 7.27 -9.93
C VAL A 372 8.37 6.46 -11.17
N THR A 373 8.45 7.09 -12.34
CA THR A 373 8.29 6.40 -13.62
C THR A 373 9.57 5.62 -13.99
N PRO A 374 9.50 4.65 -14.90
CA PRO A 374 10.68 3.95 -15.41
C PRO A 374 11.74 4.89 -16.01
N ASN A 375 11.34 6.06 -16.49
CA ASN A 375 12.25 7.08 -17.00
C ASN A 375 12.94 7.88 -15.89
N GLY A 376 12.54 7.70 -14.63
CA GLY A 376 13.08 8.43 -13.47
C GLY A 376 12.41 9.77 -13.22
N ASP A 377 11.28 10.03 -13.85
CA ASP A 377 10.46 11.20 -13.56
C ASP A 377 9.63 10.96 -12.29
N VAL A 378 9.40 12.01 -11.52
CA VAL A 378 8.55 11.95 -10.33
C VAL A 378 7.16 12.44 -10.68
N VAL A 379 6.14 11.69 -10.29
CA VAL A 379 4.73 12.03 -10.52
C VAL A 379 4.03 12.26 -9.19
N LEU A 380 3.24 13.35 -9.16
CA LEU A 380 2.29 13.64 -8.09
C LEU A 380 0.88 13.64 -8.68
N ALA A 381 -0.04 12.87 -8.11
CA ALA A 381 -1.40 12.75 -8.60
C ALA A 381 -2.42 12.95 -7.48
N GLY A 382 -3.45 13.77 -7.70
CA GLY A 382 -4.51 14.01 -6.74
C GLY A 382 -4.06 14.72 -5.48
N GLY A 383 -4.50 14.23 -4.33
CA GLY A 383 -4.29 14.87 -3.03
C GLY A 383 -5.44 15.77 -2.62
N LYS A 384 -5.23 16.63 -1.65
CA LYS A 384 -6.26 17.58 -1.21
C LYS A 384 -5.66 18.92 -0.76
N TYR A 385 -6.43 19.96 -0.86
CA TYR A 385 -6.13 21.21 -0.16
C TYR A 385 -6.25 20.98 1.35
N ARG A 386 -5.21 21.31 2.07
CA ARG A 386 -5.19 21.10 3.52
C ARG A 386 -6.26 21.95 4.25
N ASP A 387 -6.63 23.08 3.68
CA ASP A 387 -7.46 24.07 4.35
C ASP A 387 -8.95 23.75 4.32
N ASN A 388 -9.42 23.16 3.23
CA ASN A 388 -10.84 22.82 3.06
C ASN A 388 -11.08 21.34 2.78
N TYR A 389 -10.02 20.52 2.82
CA TYR A 389 -10.10 19.09 2.54
C TYR A 389 -10.72 18.75 1.18
N THR A 390 -10.66 19.68 0.22
CA THR A 390 -11.16 19.44 -1.12
C THR A 390 -10.18 18.54 -1.88
N PRO A 391 -10.59 17.36 -2.33
CA PRO A 391 -9.77 16.48 -3.14
C PRO A 391 -9.46 17.10 -4.50
N LEU A 392 -8.31 16.77 -5.04
CA LEU A 392 -7.80 17.26 -6.31
C LEU A 392 -7.81 16.16 -7.37
N SER A 393 -7.94 16.58 -8.64
CA SER A 393 -7.76 15.72 -9.81
C SER A 393 -6.45 15.98 -10.55
N THR A 394 -5.69 16.98 -10.12
CA THR A 394 -4.48 17.44 -10.81
C THR A 394 -3.37 16.40 -10.79
N VAL A 395 -2.66 16.25 -11.91
CA VAL A 395 -1.52 15.34 -12.05
C VAL A 395 -0.33 16.10 -12.63
N TYR A 396 0.80 16.04 -11.94
CA TYR A 396 2.03 16.72 -12.33
C TYR A 396 3.18 15.73 -12.47
N VAL A 397 3.99 15.93 -13.51
CA VAL A 397 5.22 15.18 -13.78
C VAL A 397 6.42 16.10 -13.69
N PHE A 398 7.32 15.78 -12.81
CA PHE A 398 8.62 16.41 -12.69
C PHE A 398 9.62 15.65 -13.56
N ARG A 399 10.00 16.24 -14.69
CA ARG A 399 10.94 15.63 -15.66
C ARG A 399 12.36 15.68 -15.08
N LEU A 400 12.71 14.69 -14.27
CA LEU A 400 13.97 14.53 -13.57
C LEU A 400 14.77 13.32 -14.09
N GLY A 401 14.16 12.53 -14.96
CA GLY A 401 14.79 11.39 -15.60
C GLY A 401 15.89 11.85 -16.55
N ASP A 402 17.01 11.13 -16.51
CA ASP A 402 17.99 11.26 -17.60
C ASP A 402 17.39 10.60 -18.85
N ALA A 403 17.78 11.07 -20.03
CA ALA A 403 17.49 10.32 -21.25
C ALA A 403 17.91 8.86 -21.04
N PRO A 404 17.12 7.88 -21.50
CA PRO A 404 17.46 6.48 -21.33
C PRO A 404 18.92 6.31 -21.75
N VAL A 405 19.76 5.82 -20.86
CA VAL A 405 21.10 5.40 -21.24
C VAL A 405 20.84 4.26 -22.20
N GLU A 406 20.94 4.51 -23.50
CA GLU A 406 21.04 3.44 -24.47
C GLU A 406 22.12 2.51 -23.93
N SER A 407 21.71 1.34 -23.48
CA SER A 407 22.66 0.32 -23.04
C SER A 407 23.58 0.12 -24.23
N ALA A 408 24.80 0.63 -24.09
CA ALA A 408 25.85 0.41 -25.08
C ALA A 408 25.90 -1.10 -25.27
N SER A 409 25.37 -1.57 -26.36
CA SER A 409 25.41 -2.97 -26.75
C SER A 409 26.88 -3.34 -26.83
N VAL A 410 27.36 -3.97 -25.77
CA VAL A 410 28.66 -4.65 -25.82
C VAL A 410 28.55 -5.67 -26.94
N GLY A 411 29.27 -5.39 -28.02
CA GLY A 411 29.23 -6.16 -29.24
C GLY A 411 29.46 -7.64 -29.00
N SER A 412 28.48 -8.43 -29.33
CA SER A 412 28.63 -9.86 -29.48
C SER A 412 27.79 -10.34 -30.65
N GLY A 413 28.27 -10.08 -31.86
CA GLY A 413 27.65 -10.61 -33.06
C GLY A 413 27.44 -12.13 -33.08
N LEU A 414 28.16 -12.86 -32.23
CA LEU A 414 28.02 -14.31 -32.10
C LEU A 414 26.77 -14.69 -31.32
N TRP A 415 26.42 -13.96 -30.25
CA TRP A 415 25.21 -14.19 -29.44
C TRP A 415 23.93 -13.87 -30.20
N GLN A 416 23.96 -12.90 -31.12
CA GLN A 416 22.80 -12.58 -31.95
C GLN A 416 22.47 -13.73 -32.89
N TRP A 417 23.46 -14.39 -33.47
CA TRP A 417 23.23 -15.55 -34.34
C TRP A 417 22.79 -16.80 -33.57
N ILE A 418 23.27 -16.98 -32.33
CA ILE A 418 22.79 -18.03 -31.42
C ILE A 418 21.34 -17.78 -31.04
N LEU A 419 20.97 -16.52 -30.71
CA LEU A 419 19.58 -16.16 -30.42
C LEU A 419 18.67 -16.33 -31.64
N VAL A 420 19.14 -15.96 -32.84
CA VAL A 420 18.39 -16.19 -34.07
C VAL A 420 18.18 -17.68 -34.33
N ALA A 421 19.21 -18.50 -34.15
CA ALA A 421 19.09 -19.95 -34.29
C ALA A 421 18.14 -20.57 -33.26
N LEU A 422 18.20 -20.13 -32.00
CA LEU A 422 17.26 -20.54 -30.94
C LEU A 422 15.84 -20.04 -31.23
N LEU A 423 15.70 -18.84 -31.77
CA LEU A 423 14.39 -18.28 -32.16
C LEU A 423 13.77 -19.09 -33.30
N VAL A 424 14.57 -19.51 -34.28
CA VAL A 424 14.09 -20.36 -35.40
C VAL A 424 13.68 -21.73 -34.89
N LEU A 425 14.47 -22.36 -33.99
CA LEU A 425 14.09 -23.63 -33.37
C LEU A 425 12.84 -23.49 -32.50
N PHE A 426 12.73 -22.39 -31.77
CA PHE A 426 11.56 -22.08 -30.95
C PHE A 426 10.31 -21.84 -31.82
N THR A 427 10.44 -21.14 -32.95
CA THR A 427 9.31 -20.90 -33.86
C THR A 427 8.84 -22.18 -34.54
N ILE A 428 9.77 -23.08 -34.89
CA ILE A 428 9.41 -24.42 -35.41
C ILE A 428 8.73 -25.24 -34.31
N GLY A 429 9.28 -25.27 -33.08
CA GLY A 429 8.67 -25.93 -31.93
C GLY A 429 7.30 -25.37 -31.58
N LEU A 430 7.16 -24.03 -31.63
CA LEU A 430 5.91 -23.33 -31.40
C LEU A 430 4.87 -23.62 -32.49
N ALA A 431 5.30 -23.68 -33.75
CA ALA A 431 4.42 -24.03 -34.86
C ALA A 431 3.91 -25.49 -34.73
N CYS A 432 4.79 -26.42 -34.37
CA CYS A 432 4.40 -27.79 -34.07
C CYS A 432 3.46 -27.89 -32.88
N TRP A 433 3.76 -27.12 -31.81
CA TRP A 433 2.92 -27.04 -30.62
C TRP A 433 1.56 -26.38 -30.91
N LEU A 434 1.54 -25.30 -31.71
CA LEU A 434 0.31 -24.62 -32.13
C LEU A 434 -0.57 -25.52 -33.03
N ILE A 435 0.04 -26.36 -33.88
CA ILE A 435 -0.70 -27.35 -34.67
C ILE A 435 -1.26 -28.44 -33.75
N TYR A 436 -0.51 -28.85 -32.73
CA TYR A 436 -0.95 -29.81 -31.73
C TYR A 436 -2.02 -29.21 -30.80
N SER A 437 -1.84 -27.98 -30.34
CA SER A 437 -2.73 -27.30 -29.38
C SER A 437 -4.04 -26.80 -30.04
N ARG A 438 -4.05 -26.53 -31.35
CA ARG A 438 -5.29 -26.23 -32.09
C ARG A 438 -6.32 -27.36 -32.07
N ARG A 439 -5.90 -28.57 -31.67
CA ARG A 439 -6.81 -29.71 -31.46
C ARG A 439 -7.44 -29.74 -30.05
N GLN A 440 -7.05 -28.87 -29.14
CA GLN A 440 -7.51 -28.88 -27.72
C GLN A 440 -7.83 -27.49 -27.14
N LYS A 441 -8.11 -26.48 -27.93
CA LYS A 441 -8.49 -25.19 -27.35
C LYS A 441 -9.97 -25.18 -26.94
N PRO A 442 -10.27 -24.82 -25.66
CA PRO A 442 -11.63 -24.38 -25.33
C PRO A 442 -11.94 -23.11 -26.12
N THR A 443 -13.17 -22.97 -26.53
CA THR A 443 -13.67 -21.84 -27.31
C THR A 443 -13.55 -20.52 -26.54
N PRO A 444 -13.37 -19.37 -27.21
CA PRO A 444 -13.31 -18.05 -26.54
C PRO A 444 -14.50 -17.74 -25.61
N ALA A 445 -15.63 -18.40 -25.84
CA ALA A 445 -16.79 -18.32 -24.95
C ALA A 445 -16.54 -18.87 -23.54
N ALA A 446 -15.67 -19.86 -23.38
CA ALA A 446 -15.40 -20.45 -22.06
C ALA A 446 -14.56 -19.52 -21.14
N VAL A 447 -13.66 -18.71 -21.73
CA VAL A 447 -12.84 -17.76 -20.95
C VAL A 447 -13.70 -16.58 -20.48
N VAL A 448 -14.61 -16.10 -21.29
CA VAL A 448 -15.57 -15.04 -20.93
C VAL A 448 -16.61 -15.55 -19.91
N GLU A 449 -16.98 -16.82 -19.97
CA GLU A 449 -17.85 -17.44 -18.95
C GLU A 449 -17.15 -17.60 -17.59
N GLU A 450 -15.86 -17.92 -17.58
CA GLU A 450 -15.10 -18.08 -16.34
C GLU A 450 -14.85 -16.73 -15.65
N GLU A 451 -14.55 -15.67 -16.40
CA GLU A 451 -14.43 -14.30 -15.89
C GLU A 451 -15.77 -13.76 -15.33
N ASN A 452 -16.87 -14.00 -16.03
CA ASN A 452 -18.20 -13.63 -15.57
C ASN A 452 -18.61 -14.42 -14.30
N ASP A 453 -18.23 -15.69 -14.19
CA ASP A 453 -18.51 -16.52 -13.01
C ASP A 453 -17.76 -16.01 -11.77
N ILE A 454 -16.50 -15.59 -11.92
CA ILE A 454 -15.70 -15.00 -10.85
C ILE A 454 -16.31 -13.67 -10.39
N GLN A 455 -16.64 -12.77 -11.30
CA GLN A 455 -17.27 -11.49 -10.96
C GLN A 455 -18.62 -11.67 -10.27
N GLN A 456 -19.42 -12.63 -10.71
CA GLN A 456 -20.70 -12.95 -10.07
C GLN A 456 -20.51 -13.49 -8.64
N LYS A 457 -19.50 -14.33 -8.40
CA LYS A 457 -19.16 -14.83 -7.05
C LYS A 457 -18.70 -13.71 -6.13
N VAL A 458 -17.89 -12.78 -6.62
CA VAL A 458 -17.43 -11.59 -5.87
C VAL A 458 -18.62 -10.70 -5.50
N ALA A 459 -19.46 -10.36 -6.46
CA ALA A 459 -20.65 -9.54 -6.22
C ALA A 459 -21.63 -10.20 -5.24
N LEU A 460 -21.78 -11.53 -5.35
CA LEU A 460 -22.61 -12.29 -4.43
C LEU A 460 -22.02 -12.30 -3.02
N MET A 461 -20.73 -12.52 -2.88
CA MET A 461 -20.05 -12.51 -1.58
C MET A 461 -20.20 -11.17 -0.85
N LYS A 462 -20.09 -10.06 -1.58
CA LYS A 462 -20.37 -8.71 -1.06
C LYS A 462 -21.78 -8.62 -0.46
N ARG A 463 -22.77 -9.12 -1.17
CA ARG A 463 -24.16 -9.14 -0.70
C ARG A 463 -24.35 -10.06 0.53
N VAL A 464 -23.64 -11.19 0.58
CA VAL A 464 -23.65 -12.09 1.74
C VAL A 464 -23.07 -11.39 2.97
N CYS A 465 -21.90 -10.76 2.83
CA CYS A 465 -21.27 -9.99 3.92
C CYS A 465 -22.17 -8.84 4.39
N GLN A 466 -22.77 -8.11 3.46
CA GLN A 466 -23.70 -7.03 3.79
C GLN A 466 -24.90 -7.51 4.61
N LEU A 467 -25.51 -8.64 4.26
CA LEU A 467 -26.58 -9.25 5.06
C LEU A 467 -26.13 -9.63 6.47
N MET A 468 -24.93 -10.18 6.60
CA MET A 468 -24.36 -10.52 7.90
C MET A 468 -24.15 -9.28 8.76
N ASP A 469 -23.63 -8.18 8.19
CA ASP A 469 -23.34 -6.96 8.93
C ASP A 469 -24.61 -6.16 9.29
N GLU A 470 -25.55 -6.01 8.35
CA GLU A 470 -26.75 -5.19 8.53
C GLU A 470 -27.84 -5.90 9.34
N GLN A 471 -28.12 -7.15 8.98
CA GLN A 471 -29.22 -7.91 9.59
C GLN A 471 -28.76 -8.81 10.74
N LYS A 472 -27.45 -8.95 10.93
CA LYS A 472 -26.84 -9.80 11.97
C LYS A 472 -27.41 -11.22 11.97
N LEU A 473 -27.62 -11.79 10.80
CA LEU A 473 -28.22 -13.11 10.62
C LEU A 473 -27.48 -14.20 11.40
N TYR A 474 -26.19 -14.03 11.61
CA TYR A 474 -25.36 -14.92 12.40
C TYR A 474 -25.81 -15.08 13.87
N LEU A 475 -26.66 -14.19 14.39
CA LEU A 475 -27.23 -14.31 15.75
C LEU A 475 -28.31 -15.40 15.85
N ASN A 476 -28.86 -15.82 14.71
CA ASN A 476 -29.77 -16.97 14.70
C ASN A 476 -28.97 -18.26 14.80
N SER A 477 -29.18 -19.02 15.90
CA SER A 477 -28.49 -20.31 16.14
C SER A 477 -28.77 -21.36 15.08
N ASP A 478 -29.93 -21.29 14.43
CA ASP A 478 -30.39 -22.24 13.42
C ASP A 478 -30.18 -21.75 11.99
N LEU A 479 -29.41 -20.69 11.81
CA LEU A 479 -29.12 -20.11 10.50
C LEU A 479 -28.55 -21.16 9.53
N LYS A 480 -29.25 -21.33 8.42
CA LYS A 480 -28.85 -22.23 7.32
C LYS A 480 -28.51 -21.43 6.08
N ILE A 481 -27.70 -22.02 5.21
CA ILE A 481 -27.34 -21.42 3.94
C ILE A 481 -28.55 -21.08 3.06
N GLN A 482 -29.63 -21.86 3.21
CA GLN A 482 -30.91 -21.65 2.54
C GLN A 482 -31.54 -20.31 2.94
N ASP A 483 -31.40 -19.91 4.21
CA ASP A 483 -31.96 -18.66 4.72
C ASP A 483 -31.27 -17.45 4.07
N VAL A 484 -29.95 -17.51 3.99
CA VAL A 484 -29.13 -16.49 3.31
C VAL A 484 -29.44 -16.46 1.81
N ALA A 485 -29.51 -17.62 1.18
CA ALA A 485 -29.80 -17.75 -0.23
C ALA A 485 -31.18 -17.20 -0.60
N SER A 486 -32.19 -17.48 0.24
CA SER A 486 -33.55 -16.98 0.06
C SER A 486 -33.62 -15.46 0.11
N GLN A 487 -32.92 -14.83 1.05
CA GLN A 487 -32.86 -13.36 1.16
C GLN A 487 -32.13 -12.71 -0.02
N LEU A 488 -31.16 -13.40 -0.58
CA LEU A 488 -30.41 -12.91 -1.75
C LEU A 488 -31.11 -13.21 -3.07
N GLY A 489 -32.18 -14.05 -3.06
CA GLY A 489 -32.88 -14.47 -4.26
C GLY A 489 -32.06 -15.39 -5.17
N VAL A 490 -31.15 -16.19 -4.60
CA VAL A 490 -30.25 -17.09 -5.35
C VAL A 490 -30.35 -18.53 -4.83
N HIS A 491 -29.86 -19.48 -5.62
CA HIS A 491 -29.84 -20.87 -5.18
C HIS A 491 -28.76 -21.11 -4.10
N PRO A 492 -28.99 -21.92 -3.07
CA PRO A 492 -28.04 -22.19 -1.99
C PRO A 492 -26.66 -22.65 -2.45
N ASN A 493 -26.57 -23.42 -3.52
CA ASN A 493 -25.30 -23.88 -4.09
C ASN A 493 -24.43 -22.72 -4.58
N VAL A 494 -25.04 -21.64 -5.05
CA VAL A 494 -24.31 -20.45 -5.55
C VAL A 494 -23.70 -19.69 -4.37
N VAL A 495 -24.46 -19.56 -3.26
CA VAL A 495 -23.93 -19.01 -2.01
C VAL A 495 -22.80 -19.88 -1.44
N SER A 496 -23.01 -21.22 -1.47
CA SER A 496 -21.97 -22.17 -1.04
C SER A 496 -20.70 -22.05 -1.86
N ALA A 497 -20.84 -21.96 -3.19
CA ALA A 497 -19.70 -21.80 -4.11
C ALA A 497 -18.94 -20.48 -3.86
N ALA A 498 -19.67 -19.38 -3.60
CA ALA A 498 -19.07 -18.10 -3.28
C ALA A 498 -18.31 -18.12 -1.95
N ILE A 499 -18.87 -18.74 -0.90
CA ILE A 499 -18.22 -18.89 0.41
C ILE A 499 -17.04 -19.87 0.34
N ASN A 500 -17.19 -21.00 -0.36
CA ASN A 500 -16.13 -21.99 -0.50
C ASN A 500 -14.96 -21.48 -1.33
N SER A 501 -15.18 -20.54 -2.27
CA SER A 501 -14.11 -19.88 -3.00
C SER A 501 -13.19 -19.03 -2.10
N GLN A 502 -13.66 -18.73 -0.87
CA GLN A 502 -12.89 -18.08 0.21
C GLN A 502 -12.14 -19.07 1.11
N GLY A 503 -12.13 -20.36 0.79
CA GLY A 503 -11.52 -21.39 1.63
C GLY A 503 -12.32 -21.77 2.89
N ASN A 504 -13.50 -21.18 3.10
CA ASN A 504 -14.33 -21.41 4.28
C ASN A 504 -15.58 -22.21 3.97
N SER A 505 -15.99 -23.11 4.87
CA SER A 505 -17.37 -23.64 4.83
C SER A 505 -18.36 -22.60 5.36
N PHE A 506 -19.62 -22.70 4.98
CA PHE A 506 -20.68 -21.81 5.50
C PHE A 506 -20.69 -21.72 7.04
N ASN A 507 -20.51 -22.85 7.71
CA ASN A 507 -20.49 -22.90 9.18
C ASN A 507 -19.25 -22.17 9.76
N GLN A 508 -18.10 -22.29 9.14
CA GLN A 508 -16.91 -21.53 9.54
C GLN A 508 -17.13 -20.04 9.35
N PHE A 509 -17.62 -19.64 8.18
CA PHE A 509 -17.93 -18.25 7.86
C PHE A 509 -18.89 -17.61 8.88
N VAL A 510 -20.00 -18.29 9.21
CA VAL A 510 -20.96 -17.81 10.23
C VAL A 510 -20.34 -17.77 11.63
N ASN A 511 -19.56 -18.78 11.98
CA ASN A 511 -18.91 -18.82 13.30
C ASN A 511 -17.88 -17.69 13.46
N ASP A 512 -17.19 -17.29 12.43
CA ASP A 512 -16.26 -16.16 12.48
C ASP A 512 -16.97 -14.85 12.85
N TYR A 513 -18.13 -14.56 12.26
CA TYR A 513 -18.97 -13.43 12.66
C TYR A 513 -19.41 -13.51 14.12
N ARG A 514 -19.83 -14.68 14.58
CA ARG A 514 -20.26 -14.92 15.98
C ARG A 514 -19.13 -14.70 16.96
N ILE A 515 -17.91 -15.17 16.64
CA ILE A 515 -16.74 -15.02 17.50
C ILE A 515 -16.30 -13.57 17.58
N GLU A 516 -16.28 -12.84 16.47
CA GLU A 516 -15.96 -11.42 16.48
C GLU A 516 -16.99 -10.59 17.26
N TYR A 517 -18.26 -10.96 17.19
CA TYR A 517 -19.29 -10.34 18.03
C TYR A 517 -19.12 -10.70 19.51
N ALA A 518 -18.75 -11.94 19.83
CA ALA A 518 -18.44 -12.36 21.20
C ALA A 518 -17.28 -11.57 21.80
N LYS A 519 -16.22 -11.35 21.06
CA LYS A 519 -15.09 -10.54 21.49
C LYS A 519 -15.52 -9.12 21.86
N ARG A 520 -16.34 -8.48 21.03
CA ARG A 520 -16.89 -7.16 21.33
C ARG A 520 -17.70 -7.14 22.62
N LEU A 521 -18.63 -8.07 22.78
CA LEU A 521 -19.47 -8.17 23.98
C LEU A 521 -18.64 -8.40 25.26
N LEU A 522 -17.59 -9.22 25.17
CA LEU A 522 -16.70 -9.49 26.30
C LEU A 522 -15.91 -8.26 26.75
N LEU A 523 -15.65 -7.31 25.85
CA LEU A 523 -14.94 -6.05 26.14
C LEU A 523 -15.89 -4.93 26.57
N GLU A 524 -17.06 -4.83 25.94
CA GLU A 524 -18.05 -3.77 26.21
C GLU A 524 -18.75 -3.97 27.55
N VAL A 525 -18.90 -5.21 27.99
CA VAL A 525 -19.57 -5.54 29.26
C VAL A 525 -18.64 -6.38 30.15
N PRO A 526 -17.73 -5.75 30.92
CA PRO A 526 -16.71 -6.45 31.70
C PRO A 526 -17.25 -7.44 32.72
N ASP A 527 -18.44 -7.18 33.30
CA ASP A 527 -19.06 -8.02 34.34
C ASP A 527 -19.87 -9.19 33.77
N LYS A 528 -19.98 -9.28 32.45
CA LYS A 528 -20.75 -10.35 31.81
C LYS A 528 -20.07 -11.71 31.95
N LYS A 529 -20.80 -12.70 32.40
CA LYS A 529 -20.28 -14.06 32.49
C LYS A 529 -20.04 -14.64 31.11
N VAL A 530 -18.85 -15.16 30.88
CA VAL A 530 -18.43 -15.75 29.59
C VAL A 530 -19.40 -16.90 29.19
N SER A 531 -19.87 -17.67 30.18
CA SER A 531 -20.82 -18.78 29.96
C SER A 531 -22.21 -18.35 29.50
N SER A 532 -22.57 -17.07 29.56
CA SER A 532 -23.86 -16.56 29.07
C SER A 532 -23.81 -15.99 27.67
N ILE A 533 -22.60 -15.75 27.13
CA ILE A 533 -22.44 -15.05 25.87
C ILE A 533 -22.78 -15.91 24.64
N TYR A 534 -22.55 -17.23 24.73
CA TYR A 534 -22.72 -18.11 23.57
C TYR A 534 -24.09 -17.98 22.89
N TYR A 535 -25.13 -17.86 23.68
CA TYR A 535 -26.48 -17.74 23.18
C TYR A 535 -26.74 -16.39 22.50
N GLU A 536 -26.22 -15.31 23.07
CA GLU A 536 -26.38 -13.94 22.51
C GLU A 536 -25.63 -13.74 21.18
N VAL A 537 -24.56 -14.50 21.00
CA VAL A 537 -23.77 -14.44 19.76
C VAL A 537 -24.20 -15.48 18.73
N GLY A 538 -25.32 -16.22 19.01
CA GLY A 538 -25.96 -17.10 18.06
C GLY A 538 -25.46 -18.55 18.06
N PHE A 539 -24.75 -19.01 19.10
CA PHE A 539 -24.45 -20.44 19.25
C PHE A 539 -25.57 -21.16 20.01
N GLY A 540 -26.03 -22.28 19.49
CA GLY A 540 -27.02 -23.11 20.15
C GLY A 540 -26.51 -23.83 21.41
N HIS A 541 -25.20 -24.09 21.51
CA HIS A 541 -24.59 -24.80 22.62
C HIS A 541 -23.28 -24.17 23.06
N GLU A 542 -23.08 -24.08 24.38
CA GLU A 542 -21.87 -23.51 24.98
C GLU A 542 -20.57 -24.20 24.51
N GLN A 543 -20.58 -25.54 24.47
CA GLN A 543 -19.41 -26.31 24.04
C GLN A 543 -18.99 -26.01 22.59
N THR A 544 -19.97 -25.77 21.71
CA THR A 544 -19.72 -25.41 20.32
C THR A 544 -19.07 -24.06 20.24
N PHE A 545 -19.55 -23.09 21.03
CA PHE A 545 -18.92 -21.75 21.13
C PHE A 545 -17.47 -21.83 21.61
N PHE A 546 -17.22 -22.51 22.74
CA PHE A 546 -15.88 -22.62 23.30
C PHE A 546 -14.90 -23.28 22.32
N ARG A 547 -15.34 -24.34 21.65
CA ARG A 547 -14.51 -25.03 20.63
C ARG A 547 -14.23 -24.14 19.43
N ALA A 548 -15.25 -23.46 18.90
CA ALA A 548 -15.08 -22.56 17.77
C ALA A 548 -14.19 -21.35 18.13
N PHE A 549 -14.40 -20.78 19.31
CA PHE A 549 -13.60 -19.66 19.80
C PHE A 549 -12.13 -20.07 19.98
N LYS A 550 -11.86 -21.23 20.62
CA LYS A 550 -10.51 -21.74 20.80
C LYS A 550 -9.84 -22.10 19.47
N ALA A 551 -10.57 -22.69 18.54
CA ALA A 551 -10.06 -23.00 17.20
C ALA A 551 -9.67 -21.74 16.42
N ARG A 552 -10.45 -20.65 16.59
CA ARG A 552 -10.22 -19.38 15.88
C ARG A 552 -9.18 -18.48 16.55
N ILE A 553 -9.18 -18.41 17.90
CA ILE A 553 -8.39 -17.45 18.69
C ILE A 553 -7.17 -18.10 19.36
N GLY A 554 -7.09 -19.43 19.36
CA GLY A 554 -6.01 -20.18 20.01
C GLY A 554 -6.17 -20.40 21.51
N MET A 555 -7.10 -19.68 22.17
CA MET A 555 -7.36 -19.75 23.61
C MET A 555 -8.86 -19.73 23.91
N THR A 556 -9.25 -20.05 25.15
CA THR A 556 -10.65 -20.01 25.56
C THR A 556 -11.15 -18.55 25.70
N PRO A 557 -12.46 -18.30 25.60
CA PRO A 557 -13.03 -16.96 25.81
C PRO A 557 -12.68 -16.34 27.16
N SER A 558 -12.56 -17.17 28.21
CA SER A 558 -12.21 -16.71 29.55
C SER A 558 -10.74 -16.30 29.67
N GLU A 559 -9.85 -17.07 29.07
CA GLU A 559 -8.42 -16.75 28.98
C GLU A 559 -8.23 -15.46 28.17
N TRP A 560 -8.90 -15.36 27.03
CA TRP A 560 -8.85 -14.18 26.17
C TRP A 560 -9.36 -12.93 26.89
N LYS A 561 -10.51 -13.01 27.56
CA LYS A 561 -11.07 -11.89 28.33
C LYS A 561 -10.13 -11.44 29.46
N LYS A 562 -9.53 -12.40 30.18
CA LYS A 562 -8.57 -12.10 31.27
C LYS A 562 -7.33 -11.39 30.71
N GLN A 563 -6.82 -11.86 29.59
CA GLN A 563 -5.68 -11.26 28.92
C GLN A 563 -5.97 -9.82 28.48
N GLU A 564 -7.09 -9.58 27.81
CA GLU A 564 -7.51 -8.24 27.38
C GLU A 564 -7.80 -7.28 28.55
N SER A 565 -8.23 -7.80 29.70
CA SER A 565 -8.47 -7.00 30.90
C SER A 565 -7.18 -6.61 31.61
N THR A 566 -6.16 -7.47 31.56
CA THR A 566 -4.83 -7.20 32.16
C THR A 566 -4.06 -6.20 31.31
N ASP A 567 -4.25 -6.21 30.00
CA ASP A 567 -3.57 -5.32 29.06
C ASP A 567 -4.18 -3.89 29.03
N LYS A 568 -5.30 -3.67 29.74
CA LYS A 568 -5.96 -2.36 29.89
C LYS A 568 -5.64 -1.64 31.21
N MET A 569 -4.94 -2.28 32.14
CA MET A 569 -4.43 -1.69 33.37
C MET A 569 -2.97 -1.24 33.19
#